data_9c0b75ec5f0ae71ef426878c097658de
#
_entry.id   9c0b75ec5f0ae71ef426878c097658de
#
_cell.length_a   1.000
_cell.length_b   1.000
_cell.length_c   1.000
_cell.angle_alpha   90.00
_cell.angle_beta   90.00
_cell.angle_gamma   90.00
#
_symmetry.space_group_name_H-M   'P 1'
#
loop_
_entity.id
_entity.type
_entity.pdbx_description
1 polymer ?
#
loop_
_entity_poly.entity_id
_entity_poly.type
_entity_poly.pdbx_seq_one_letter_code
_entity_poly.pdbx_strand_id
1 'polypeptide(L)'
;MEMQADTIWRANVHMNLKRWKSFDKEGRGTIARGEKVKAAAIPEHVAIIMDGNGRWAKKRHLPRVAGHHEGMKTVRKITRTANRLGIKVLTLYAFSTENWKRPKLEVEYLMKLPEEFLSTYLPELKAENVKVQMMGCKEKIPPHTQRAINKAISETAQNDGLILNFALNYGSRDEIMRAVKNILMDVKNGIMNENELTEEVFHQYLMTHGLQDPDLLIRTSGEIRLSNFMLWQLAYTEFVFTDVLWPDFDEEHFLSAIEEYQKRSRRYGGLKSEEQSE
;
A
#
# COMPACT_ATOMS: atom_id res chain seq x y z
N MET A 1 10.75 3.68 41.00
CA MET A 1 10.69 2.66 39.93
C MET A 1 10.27 3.28 38.58
N GLU A 2 9.41 4.27 38.56
CA GLU A 2 8.97 4.96 37.28
C GLU A 2 10.08 5.77 36.59
N MET A 3 10.98 6.41 37.32
CA MET A 3 12.10 7.18 36.75
C MET A 3 13.12 6.35 35.97
N GLN A 4 13.31 5.06 36.29
CA GLN A 4 14.22 4.17 35.55
C GLN A 4 13.62 3.68 34.24
N ALA A 5 12.31 3.49 34.19
CA ALA A 5 11.60 3.07 32.97
C ALA A 5 11.63 4.18 31.88
N ASP A 6 11.47 5.44 32.29
CA ASP A 6 11.49 6.59 31.36
C ASP A 6 12.89 6.83 30.79
N THR A 7 13.93 6.60 31.59
CA THR A 7 15.34 6.72 31.17
C THR A 7 15.72 5.63 30.18
N ILE A 8 15.25 4.38 30.39
CA ILE A 8 15.49 3.25 29.49
C ILE A 8 14.70 3.44 28.18
N TRP A 9 13.47 3.95 28.26
CA TRP A 9 12.65 4.26 27.08
C TRP A 9 13.30 5.36 26.22
N ARG A 10 13.75 6.47 26.82
CA ARG A 10 14.45 7.55 26.11
C ARG A 10 15.80 7.10 25.53
N ALA A 11 16.54 6.23 26.23
CA ALA A 11 17.78 5.66 25.71
C ALA A 11 17.54 4.73 24.51
N ASN A 12 16.48 3.91 24.53
CA ASN A 12 16.10 3.04 23.41
C ASN A 12 15.58 3.82 22.20
N VAL A 13 14.81 4.89 22.42
CA VAL A 13 14.38 5.81 21.33
C VAL A 13 15.59 6.54 20.75
N HIS A 14 16.53 7.02 21.57
CA HIS A 14 17.75 7.69 21.12
C HIS A 14 18.74 6.74 20.42
N MET A 15 18.82 5.48 20.85
CA MET A 15 19.65 4.43 20.23
C MET A 15 19.06 3.98 18.89
N ASN A 16 17.73 3.90 18.79
CA ASN A 16 17.06 3.66 17.51
C ASN A 16 17.21 4.83 16.54
N LEU A 17 17.16 6.09 17.01
CA LEU A 17 17.45 7.29 16.20
C LEU A 17 18.91 7.37 15.76
N LYS A 18 19.88 6.94 16.59
CA LYS A 18 21.29 6.87 16.20
C LYS A 18 21.58 5.72 15.23
N ARG A 19 20.95 4.58 15.42
CA ARG A 19 21.02 3.44 14.48
C ARG A 19 20.35 3.78 13.15
N TRP A 20 19.33 4.64 13.16
CA TRP A 20 18.73 5.25 11.97
C TRP A 20 19.75 6.09 11.18
N LYS A 21 20.52 6.97 11.84
CA LYS A 21 21.55 7.79 11.18
C LYS A 21 22.75 7.01 10.64
N SER A 22 23.01 5.78 11.12
CA SER A 22 24.12 4.96 10.62
C SER A 22 23.80 4.19 9.33
N PHE A 23 22.51 4.00 8.98
CA PHE A 23 22.10 3.50 7.66
C PHE A 23 22.25 4.55 6.55
N ASP A 24 22.45 5.82 6.89
CA ASP A 24 22.61 6.94 5.95
C ASP A 24 23.96 6.99 5.22
N LYS A 25 24.91 6.11 5.53
CA LYS A 25 26.22 6.14 4.85
C LYS A 25 26.23 5.51 3.46
N GLU A 26 25.26 4.61 3.13
CA GLU A 26 25.12 4.01 1.80
C GLU A 26 24.22 4.82 0.84
N GLY A 27 23.56 5.86 1.31
CA GLY A 27 22.42 6.48 0.63
C GLY A 27 22.60 7.88 0.08
N ARG A 28 23.81 8.48 0.04
CA ARG A 28 23.94 9.86 -0.48
C ARG A 28 23.45 10.04 -1.92
N GLY A 29 23.67 9.03 -2.78
CA GLY A 29 23.17 9.00 -4.15
C GLY A 29 21.65 8.90 -4.21
N THR A 30 21.07 8.01 -3.43
CA THR A 30 19.63 7.76 -3.36
C THR A 30 18.86 8.94 -2.77
N ILE A 31 19.41 9.61 -1.75
CA ILE A 31 18.82 10.83 -1.18
C ILE A 31 18.80 11.95 -2.23
N ALA A 32 19.91 12.22 -2.91
CA ALA A 32 19.97 13.24 -3.96
C ALA A 32 19.04 12.94 -5.13
N ARG A 33 18.90 11.66 -5.51
CA ARG A 33 17.95 11.21 -6.51
C ARG A 33 16.51 11.40 -6.03
N GLY A 34 16.20 11.08 -4.78
CA GLY A 34 14.89 11.29 -4.18
C GLY A 34 14.48 12.76 -4.19
N GLU A 35 15.38 13.68 -3.86
CA GLU A 35 15.12 15.13 -3.93
C GLU A 35 14.85 15.59 -5.37
N LYS A 36 15.60 15.06 -6.35
CA LYS A 36 15.35 15.35 -7.77
C LYS A 36 13.98 14.83 -8.22
N VAL A 37 13.61 13.62 -7.84
CA VAL A 37 12.30 13.03 -8.12
C VAL A 37 11.19 13.87 -7.50
N LYS A 38 11.37 14.31 -6.25
CA LYS A 38 10.41 15.14 -5.51
C LYS A 38 10.21 16.53 -6.12
N ALA A 39 11.20 17.07 -6.81
CA ALA A 39 11.12 18.37 -7.47
C ALA A 39 10.22 18.36 -8.72
N ALA A 40 9.88 17.18 -9.25
CA ALA A 40 8.96 17.01 -10.37
C ALA A 40 7.58 16.53 -9.87
N ALA A 41 6.58 16.44 -10.76
CA ALA A 41 5.26 15.96 -10.41
C ALA A 41 5.34 14.49 -9.92
N ILE A 42 5.03 14.27 -8.64
CA ILE A 42 4.98 12.93 -8.04
C ILE A 42 3.54 12.40 -8.06
N PRO A 43 3.32 11.06 -8.14
CA PRO A 43 2.00 10.49 -7.96
C PRO A 43 1.50 10.74 -6.53
N GLU A 44 0.26 11.18 -6.38
CA GLU A 44 -0.32 11.35 -5.04
C GLU A 44 -0.72 10.02 -4.41
N HIS A 45 -1.21 9.08 -5.22
CA HIS A 45 -1.56 7.73 -4.79
C HIS A 45 -0.79 6.69 -5.59
N VAL A 46 0.01 5.88 -4.90
CA VAL A 46 0.72 4.73 -5.47
C VAL A 46 0.11 3.44 -4.94
N ALA A 47 -0.28 2.55 -5.84
CA ALA A 47 -0.74 1.19 -5.53
C ALA A 47 0.35 0.18 -5.90
N ILE A 48 0.58 -0.85 -5.06
CA ILE A 48 1.61 -1.86 -5.31
C ILE A 48 1.06 -3.27 -5.17
N ILE A 49 1.25 -4.10 -6.21
CA ILE A 49 1.07 -5.55 -6.15
C ILE A 49 2.41 -6.17 -5.78
N MET A 50 2.54 -6.59 -4.54
CA MET A 50 3.75 -7.14 -3.91
C MET A 50 3.98 -8.60 -4.29
N ASP A 51 4.36 -8.87 -5.54
CA ASP A 51 4.54 -10.22 -6.05
C ASP A 51 6.01 -10.68 -6.04
N GLY A 52 6.22 -12.00 -5.98
CA GLY A 52 7.54 -12.61 -6.08
C GLY A 52 8.11 -13.18 -4.78
N ASN A 53 7.46 -13.01 -3.61
CA ASN A 53 7.96 -13.50 -2.32
C ASN A 53 8.34 -14.99 -2.35
N GLY A 54 7.44 -15.84 -2.88
CA GLY A 54 7.68 -17.28 -2.97
C GLY A 54 8.78 -17.65 -3.97
N ARG A 55 8.90 -16.93 -5.09
CA ARG A 55 9.97 -17.11 -6.08
C ARG A 55 11.33 -16.71 -5.51
N TRP A 56 11.36 -15.62 -4.75
CA TRP A 56 12.56 -15.15 -4.04
C TRP A 56 13.09 -16.21 -3.07
N ALA A 57 12.23 -16.79 -2.24
CA ALA A 57 12.60 -17.87 -1.32
C ALA A 57 13.10 -19.12 -2.07
N LYS A 58 12.39 -19.54 -3.13
CA LYS A 58 12.77 -20.70 -3.95
C LYS A 58 14.16 -20.51 -4.57
N LYS A 59 14.48 -19.34 -5.12
CA LYS A 59 15.82 -19.03 -5.68
C LYS A 59 16.95 -19.15 -4.64
N ARG A 60 16.62 -19.06 -3.34
CA ARG A 60 17.57 -19.13 -2.22
C ARG A 60 17.48 -20.43 -1.43
N HIS A 61 16.73 -21.42 -1.96
CA HIS A 61 16.50 -22.71 -1.29
C HIS A 61 15.86 -22.56 0.11
N LEU A 62 15.05 -21.52 0.30
CA LEU A 62 14.36 -21.22 1.55
C LEU A 62 12.86 -21.59 1.44
N PRO A 63 12.20 -21.87 2.56
CA PRO A 63 10.76 -22.05 2.59
C PRO A 63 10.06 -20.75 2.16
N ARG A 64 8.89 -20.86 1.51
CA ARG A 64 8.12 -19.70 0.98
C ARG A 64 7.86 -18.61 2.00
N VAL A 65 7.64 -19.00 3.26
CA VAL A 65 7.40 -18.08 4.39
C VAL A 65 8.57 -17.12 4.62
N ALA A 66 9.80 -17.53 4.37
CA ALA A 66 10.97 -16.65 4.50
C ALA A 66 10.94 -15.48 3.51
N GLY A 67 10.42 -15.71 2.29
CA GLY A 67 10.25 -14.63 1.32
C GLY A 67 9.18 -13.62 1.77
N HIS A 68 8.09 -14.07 2.37
CA HIS A 68 7.07 -13.19 2.91
C HIS A 68 7.58 -12.36 4.10
N HIS A 69 8.36 -12.98 4.98
CA HIS A 69 9.00 -12.27 6.09
C HIS A 69 9.98 -11.19 5.60
N GLU A 70 10.80 -11.51 4.60
CA GLU A 70 11.72 -10.52 4.01
C GLU A 70 10.94 -9.39 3.31
N GLY A 71 9.83 -9.73 2.63
CA GLY A 71 8.93 -8.76 2.01
C GLY A 71 8.33 -7.74 2.98
N MET A 72 8.20 -8.06 4.28
CA MET A 72 7.78 -7.07 5.28
C MET A 72 8.82 -5.97 5.50
N LYS A 73 10.11 -6.28 5.41
CA LYS A 73 11.17 -5.26 5.49
C LYS A 73 11.10 -4.31 4.30
N THR A 74 10.75 -4.84 3.13
CA THR A 74 10.49 -4.04 1.93
C THR A 74 9.29 -3.11 2.12
N VAL A 75 8.17 -3.59 2.69
CA VAL A 75 7.02 -2.74 3.06
C VAL A 75 7.49 -1.53 3.87
N ARG A 76 8.27 -1.74 4.93
CA ARG A 76 8.81 -0.65 5.75
C ARG A 76 9.65 0.35 4.94
N LYS A 77 10.58 -0.16 4.11
CA LYS A 77 11.46 0.70 3.28
C LYS A 77 10.65 1.58 2.34
N ILE A 78 9.72 0.97 1.60
CA ILE A 78 8.91 1.67 0.61
C ILE A 78 7.94 2.65 1.27
N THR A 79 7.34 2.30 2.43
CA THR A 79 6.51 3.22 3.21
C THR A 79 7.29 4.48 3.62
N ARG A 80 8.53 4.33 4.13
CA ARG A 80 9.39 5.46 4.48
C ARG A 80 9.73 6.32 3.27
N THR A 81 10.08 5.69 2.16
CA THR A 81 10.42 6.40 0.92
C THR A 81 9.21 7.15 0.38
N ALA A 82 8.03 6.55 0.33
CA ALA A 82 6.79 7.18 -0.07
C ALA A 82 6.45 8.40 0.80
N ASN A 83 6.55 8.24 2.14
CA ASN A 83 6.32 9.33 3.09
C ASN A 83 7.30 10.49 2.89
N ARG A 84 8.60 10.22 2.71
CA ARG A 84 9.64 11.23 2.46
C ARG A 84 9.41 11.98 1.15
N LEU A 85 8.94 11.30 0.12
CA LEU A 85 8.61 11.90 -1.17
C LEU A 85 7.36 12.79 -1.10
N GLY A 86 6.53 12.64 -0.08
CA GLY A 86 5.28 13.38 0.09
C GLY A 86 4.10 12.76 -0.66
N ILE A 87 4.19 11.47 -1.00
CA ILE A 87 3.06 10.67 -1.51
C ILE A 87 1.95 10.68 -0.46
N LYS A 88 0.70 10.86 -0.88
CA LYS A 88 -0.44 10.97 0.02
C LYS A 88 -1.00 9.61 0.42
N VAL A 89 -1.05 8.67 -0.52
CA VAL A 89 -1.61 7.34 -0.30
C VAL A 89 -0.67 6.28 -0.88
N LEU A 90 -0.37 5.26 -0.08
CA LEU A 90 0.33 4.05 -0.51
C LEU A 90 -0.57 2.85 -0.23
N THR A 91 -1.14 2.26 -1.28
CA THR A 91 -1.98 1.06 -1.17
C THR A 91 -1.18 -0.19 -1.50
N LEU A 92 -1.11 -1.14 -0.57
CA LEU A 92 -0.33 -2.37 -0.69
C LEU A 92 -1.25 -3.59 -0.75
N TYR A 93 -1.14 -4.40 -1.83
CA TYR A 93 -1.92 -5.63 -1.97
C TYR A 93 -1.31 -6.75 -1.13
N ALA A 94 -1.76 -6.85 0.13
CA ALA A 94 -1.20 -7.77 1.11
C ALA A 94 -1.75 -9.20 1.00
N PHE A 95 -3.08 -9.36 0.74
CA PHE A 95 -3.72 -10.66 0.63
C PHE A 95 -5.01 -10.59 -0.20
N SER A 96 -5.06 -11.35 -1.30
CA SER A 96 -6.25 -11.39 -2.15
C SER A 96 -7.26 -12.45 -1.69
N THR A 97 -8.52 -12.28 -2.09
CA THR A 97 -9.59 -13.29 -1.87
C THR A 97 -9.23 -14.65 -2.46
N GLU A 98 -8.46 -14.70 -3.54
CA GLU A 98 -8.00 -15.93 -4.17
C GLU A 98 -6.92 -16.66 -3.36
N ASN A 99 -6.18 -15.95 -2.49
CA ASN A 99 -5.11 -16.54 -1.69
C ASN A 99 -5.61 -17.53 -0.62
N TRP A 100 -6.90 -17.53 -0.29
CA TRP A 100 -7.50 -18.56 0.57
C TRP A 100 -7.39 -19.97 -0.02
N LYS A 101 -7.16 -20.12 -1.33
CA LYS A 101 -6.92 -21.38 -2.01
C LYS A 101 -5.50 -21.94 -1.80
N ARG A 102 -4.60 -21.17 -1.18
CA ARG A 102 -3.22 -21.61 -0.88
C ARG A 102 -3.22 -22.68 0.21
N PRO A 103 -2.09 -23.43 0.36
CA PRO A 103 -1.95 -24.37 1.47
C PRO A 103 -2.24 -23.72 2.82
N LYS A 104 -2.96 -24.40 3.69
CA LYS A 104 -3.45 -23.90 4.98
C LYS A 104 -2.34 -23.27 5.83
N LEU A 105 -1.19 -23.94 5.93
CA LEU A 105 -0.02 -23.44 6.69
C LEU A 105 0.52 -22.11 6.12
N GLU A 106 0.52 -21.93 4.79
CA GLU A 106 0.92 -20.66 4.18
C GLU A 106 -0.08 -19.55 4.52
N VAL A 107 -1.38 -19.84 4.44
CA VAL A 107 -2.44 -18.89 4.79
C VAL A 107 -2.37 -18.48 6.26
N GLU A 108 -2.21 -19.42 7.17
CA GLU A 108 -2.06 -19.15 8.61
C GLU A 108 -0.87 -18.26 8.90
N TYR A 109 0.26 -18.52 8.21
CA TYR A 109 1.44 -17.68 8.32
C TYR A 109 1.19 -16.26 7.78
N LEU A 110 0.61 -16.14 6.57
CA LEU A 110 0.29 -14.84 5.97
C LEU A 110 -0.66 -14.00 6.84
N MET A 111 -1.58 -14.64 7.56
CA MET A 111 -2.47 -13.96 8.48
C MET A 111 -1.79 -13.49 9.78
N LYS A 112 -0.61 -14.01 10.13
CA LYS A 112 0.20 -13.52 11.26
C LYS A 112 1.07 -12.31 10.88
N LEU A 113 1.45 -12.18 9.62
CA LEU A 113 2.36 -11.11 9.18
C LEU A 113 1.87 -9.69 9.49
N PRO A 114 0.57 -9.33 9.32
CA PRO A 114 0.09 -8.00 9.71
C PRO A 114 0.27 -7.73 11.21
N GLU A 115 0.06 -8.74 12.07
CA GLU A 115 0.29 -8.60 13.51
C GLU A 115 1.78 -8.37 13.82
N GLU A 116 2.68 -9.16 13.23
CA GLU A 116 4.13 -9.01 13.39
C GLU A 116 4.62 -7.65 12.89
N PHE A 117 4.16 -7.23 11.69
CA PHE A 117 4.52 -5.95 11.11
C PHE A 117 4.06 -4.79 12.00
N LEU A 118 2.77 -4.76 12.33
CA LEU A 118 2.19 -3.65 13.07
C LEU A 118 2.72 -3.60 14.51
N SER A 119 2.88 -4.75 15.19
CA SER A 119 3.47 -4.76 16.54
C SER A 119 4.91 -4.21 16.55
N THR A 120 5.67 -4.48 15.49
CA THR A 120 7.07 -4.06 15.38
C THR A 120 7.22 -2.61 14.95
N TYR A 121 6.41 -2.16 13.99
CA TYR A 121 6.62 -0.87 13.30
C TYR A 121 5.59 0.22 13.66
N LEU A 122 4.54 -0.08 14.43
CA LEU A 122 3.54 0.91 14.82
C LEU A 122 4.12 2.14 15.52
N PRO A 123 5.10 2.04 16.46
CA PRO A 123 5.72 3.23 17.04
C PRO A 123 6.42 4.12 15.99
N GLU A 124 7.05 3.50 14.98
CA GLU A 124 7.69 4.23 13.88
C GLU A 124 6.65 4.91 12.99
N LEU A 125 5.58 4.20 12.60
CA LEU A 125 4.49 4.74 11.79
C LEU A 125 3.83 5.96 12.46
N LYS A 126 3.63 5.90 13.78
CA LYS A 126 3.13 7.04 14.56
C LYS A 126 4.08 8.23 14.55
N ALA A 127 5.37 7.99 14.80
CA ALA A 127 6.39 9.03 14.83
C ALA A 127 6.62 9.71 13.46
N GLU A 128 6.40 8.95 12.37
CA GLU A 128 6.51 9.41 10.99
C GLU A 128 5.20 10.02 10.44
N ASN A 129 4.21 10.23 11.31
CA ASN A 129 2.90 10.78 10.95
C ASN A 129 2.16 9.96 9.88
N VAL A 130 2.37 8.64 9.83
CA VAL A 130 1.71 7.72 8.90
C VAL A 130 0.37 7.27 9.47
N LYS A 131 -0.71 7.40 8.69
CA LYS A 131 -2.04 6.93 9.02
C LYS A 131 -2.27 5.55 8.42
N VAL A 132 -2.57 4.56 9.25
CA VAL A 132 -2.87 3.20 8.81
C VAL A 132 -4.34 3.06 8.45
N GLN A 133 -4.61 2.47 7.29
CA GLN A 133 -5.96 2.09 6.85
C GLN A 133 -5.96 0.65 6.33
N MET A 134 -7.15 0.08 6.21
CA MET A 134 -7.35 -1.24 5.63
C MET A 134 -8.58 -1.22 4.73
N MET A 135 -8.43 -1.73 3.51
CA MET A 135 -9.53 -2.12 2.64
C MET A 135 -9.59 -3.64 2.47
N GLY A 136 -10.80 -4.17 2.33
CA GLY A 136 -11.08 -5.60 2.21
C GLY A 136 -12.06 -6.10 3.28
N CYS A 137 -12.45 -7.36 3.16
CA CYS A 137 -13.48 -7.95 4.01
C CYS A 137 -12.90 -8.47 5.30
N LYS A 138 -13.49 -8.07 6.45
CA LYS A 138 -13.06 -8.56 7.77
C LYS A 138 -13.47 -10.02 8.01
N GLU A 139 -14.46 -10.52 7.28
CA GLU A 139 -14.86 -11.92 7.36
C GLU A 139 -13.68 -12.83 7.01
N LYS A 140 -13.57 -13.95 7.70
CA LYS A 140 -12.48 -14.93 7.61
C LYS A 140 -11.10 -14.47 8.11
N ILE A 141 -10.88 -13.18 8.36
CA ILE A 141 -9.62 -12.72 8.96
C ILE A 141 -9.59 -13.18 10.43
N PRO A 142 -8.52 -13.84 10.89
CA PRO A 142 -8.42 -14.31 12.27
C PRO A 142 -8.52 -13.17 13.30
N PRO A 143 -9.12 -13.40 14.48
CA PRO A 143 -9.32 -12.35 15.48
C PRO A 143 -8.03 -11.64 15.95
N HIS A 144 -6.89 -12.34 16.01
CA HIS A 144 -5.60 -11.74 16.36
C HIS A 144 -5.14 -10.71 15.32
N THR A 145 -5.27 -11.04 14.03
CA THR A 145 -4.97 -10.13 12.92
C THR A 145 -5.90 -8.91 12.94
N GLN A 146 -7.21 -9.13 13.14
CA GLN A 146 -8.18 -8.03 13.23
C GLN A 146 -7.85 -7.08 14.40
N ARG A 147 -7.48 -7.62 15.58
CA ARG A 147 -7.08 -6.79 16.72
C ARG A 147 -5.85 -5.94 16.43
N ALA A 148 -4.82 -6.51 15.82
CA ALA A 148 -3.60 -5.78 15.46
C ALA A 148 -3.90 -4.63 14.48
N ILE A 149 -4.70 -4.89 13.44
CA ILE A 149 -5.09 -3.89 12.45
C ILE A 149 -5.94 -2.79 13.09
N ASN A 150 -6.97 -3.14 13.86
CA ASN A 150 -7.83 -2.17 14.52
C ASN A 150 -7.04 -1.29 15.51
N LYS A 151 -6.08 -1.87 16.24
CA LYS A 151 -5.16 -1.13 17.10
C LYS A 151 -4.33 -0.13 16.29
N ALA A 152 -3.73 -0.54 15.17
CA ALA A 152 -2.94 0.35 14.35
C ALA A 152 -3.77 1.50 13.76
N ILE A 153 -4.97 1.20 13.26
CA ILE A 153 -5.91 2.21 12.74
C ILE A 153 -6.27 3.22 13.84
N SER A 154 -6.64 2.74 15.04
CA SER A 154 -7.04 3.63 16.15
C SER A 154 -5.87 4.47 16.67
N GLU A 155 -4.67 3.90 16.80
CA GLU A 155 -3.50 4.61 17.32
C GLU A 155 -2.89 5.60 16.32
N THR A 156 -3.20 5.48 15.03
CA THR A 156 -2.74 6.40 13.97
C THR A 156 -3.87 7.28 13.41
N ALA A 157 -5.06 7.24 14.01
CA ALA A 157 -6.25 7.94 13.50
C ALA A 157 -6.06 9.46 13.36
N GLN A 158 -5.26 10.07 14.25
CA GLN A 158 -4.98 11.52 14.27
C GLN A 158 -3.82 11.92 13.36
N ASN A 159 -3.11 10.95 12.76
CA ASN A 159 -2.06 11.24 11.80
C ASN A 159 -2.69 11.75 10.48
N ASP A 160 -2.05 12.72 9.85
CA ASP A 160 -2.50 13.41 8.63
C ASP A 160 -1.46 13.40 7.49
N GLY A 161 -0.36 12.65 7.66
CA GLY A 161 0.66 12.43 6.64
C GLY A 161 0.27 11.35 5.64
N LEU A 162 1.23 10.48 5.28
CA LEU A 162 1.01 9.36 4.37
C LEU A 162 -0.09 8.42 4.89
N ILE A 163 -1.07 8.11 4.06
CA ILE A 163 -2.03 7.02 4.31
C ILE A 163 -1.42 5.71 3.80
N LEU A 164 -1.08 4.80 4.73
CA LEU A 164 -0.67 3.44 4.42
C LEU A 164 -1.90 2.53 4.45
N ASN A 165 -2.41 2.21 3.27
CA ASN A 165 -3.63 1.43 3.09
C ASN A 165 -3.30 -0.03 2.73
N PHE A 166 -3.70 -0.99 3.57
CA PHE A 166 -3.51 -2.41 3.30
C PHE A 166 -4.75 -3.03 2.66
N ALA A 167 -4.62 -3.53 1.44
CA ALA A 167 -5.64 -4.39 0.82
C ALA A 167 -5.46 -5.83 1.34
N LEU A 168 -6.25 -6.20 2.36
CA LEU A 168 -6.21 -7.49 3.03
C LEU A 168 -7.54 -8.23 2.92
N ASN A 169 -7.53 -9.48 2.47
CA ASN A 169 -8.74 -10.22 2.09
C ASN A 169 -9.59 -9.41 1.11
N TYR A 170 -8.91 -8.84 0.12
CA TYR A 170 -9.48 -7.94 -0.87
C TYR A 170 -9.56 -8.59 -2.25
N GLY A 171 -10.60 -8.25 -3.00
CA GLY A 171 -10.75 -8.54 -4.41
C GLY A 171 -11.74 -7.55 -5.02
N SER A 172 -11.36 -6.90 -6.12
CA SER A 172 -12.17 -5.82 -6.69
C SER A 172 -13.55 -6.27 -7.17
N ARG A 173 -13.67 -7.50 -7.71
CA ARG A 173 -14.99 -8.04 -8.09
C ARG A 173 -15.90 -8.20 -6.88
N ASP A 174 -15.40 -8.65 -5.72
CA ASP A 174 -16.18 -8.73 -4.48
C ASP A 174 -16.56 -7.34 -3.97
N GLU A 175 -15.63 -6.39 -4.01
CA GLU A 175 -15.88 -4.99 -3.66
C GLU A 175 -17.02 -4.40 -4.49
N ILE A 176 -16.95 -4.50 -5.82
CA ILE A 176 -17.98 -4.01 -6.75
C ILE A 176 -19.34 -4.67 -6.45
N MET A 177 -19.38 -5.99 -6.25
CA MET A 177 -20.61 -6.69 -5.91
C MET A 177 -21.21 -6.26 -4.56
N ARG A 178 -20.37 -5.91 -3.59
CA ARG A 178 -20.82 -5.36 -2.30
C ARG A 178 -21.37 -3.94 -2.48
N ALA A 179 -20.69 -3.09 -3.25
CA ALA A 179 -21.17 -1.75 -3.57
C ALA A 179 -22.56 -1.81 -4.23
N VAL A 180 -22.73 -2.65 -5.26
CA VAL A 180 -24.02 -2.83 -5.93
C VAL A 180 -25.11 -3.29 -4.96
N LYS A 181 -24.81 -4.24 -4.06
CA LYS A 181 -25.79 -4.73 -3.08
C LYS A 181 -26.19 -3.61 -2.09
N ASN A 182 -25.24 -2.82 -1.63
CA ASN A 182 -25.53 -1.71 -0.71
C ASN A 182 -26.38 -0.65 -1.40
N ILE A 183 -26.07 -0.27 -2.65
CA ILE A 183 -26.88 0.64 -3.46
C ILE A 183 -28.32 0.13 -3.60
N LEU A 184 -28.49 -1.16 -3.97
CA LEU A 184 -29.83 -1.76 -4.09
C LEU A 184 -30.60 -1.74 -2.76
N MET A 185 -29.89 -1.91 -1.63
CA MET A 185 -30.51 -1.79 -0.30
C MET A 185 -30.98 -0.35 -0.02
N ASP A 186 -30.15 0.63 -0.34
CA ASP A 186 -30.45 2.06 -0.10
C ASP A 186 -31.59 2.53 -0.99
N VAL A 187 -31.64 2.12 -2.25
CA VAL A 187 -32.78 2.36 -3.15
C VAL A 187 -34.04 1.72 -2.61
N LYS A 188 -33.99 0.43 -2.19
CA LYS A 188 -35.14 -0.26 -1.62
C LYS A 188 -35.68 0.40 -0.34
N ASN A 189 -34.78 0.96 0.48
CA ASN A 189 -35.12 1.62 1.74
C ASN A 189 -35.52 3.09 1.55
N GLY A 190 -35.53 3.62 0.32
CA GLY A 190 -35.85 5.01 0.01
C GLY A 190 -34.79 6.02 0.47
N ILE A 191 -33.58 5.57 0.76
CA ILE A 191 -32.43 6.42 1.14
C ILE A 191 -31.87 7.12 -0.11
N MET A 192 -31.94 6.47 -1.27
CA MET A 192 -31.45 6.98 -2.56
C MET A 192 -32.45 6.65 -3.66
N ASN A 193 -32.60 7.56 -4.64
CA ASN A 193 -33.34 7.26 -5.87
C ASN A 193 -32.42 6.63 -6.91
N GLU A 194 -32.89 5.68 -7.71
CA GLU A 194 -32.11 5.03 -8.75
C GLU A 194 -31.50 5.99 -9.79
N ASN A 195 -32.19 7.11 -10.06
CA ASN A 195 -31.72 8.15 -10.98
C ASN A 195 -30.58 9.03 -10.41
N GLU A 196 -30.28 8.91 -9.11
CA GLU A 196 -29.16 9.61 -8.46
C GLU A 196 -27.85 8.85 -8.58
N LEU A 197 -27.88 7.61 -9.12
CA LEU A 197 -26.69 6.79 -9.29
C LEU A 197 -25.81 7.33 -10.42
N THR A 198 -24.66 7.90 -10.06
CA THR A 198 -23.59 8.34 -10.95
C THR A 198 -22.30 7.60 -10.63
N GLU A 199 -21.24 7.80 -11.39
CA GLU A 199 -19.89 7.23 -11.10
C GLU A 199 -19.37 7.73 -9.75
N GLU A 200 -19.59 9.02 -9.43
CA GLU A 200 -19.19 9.63 -8.17
C GLU A 200 -19.95 9.04 -6.98
N VAL A 201 -21.26 8.83 -7.13
CA VAL A 201 -22.09 8.17 -6.11
C VAL A 201 -21.64 6.71 -5.95
N PHE A 202 -21.42 5.98 -7.04
CA PHE A 202 -20.90 4.61 -6.97
C PHE A 202 -19.57 4.53 -6.22
N HIS A 203 -18.67 5.49 -6.46
CA HIS A 203 -17.36 5.57 -5.77
C HIS A 203 -17.52 5.67 -4.24
N GLN A 204 -18.60 6.32 -3.74
CA GLN A 204 -18.88 6.41 -2.29
C GLN A 204 -19.16 5.05 -1.63
N TYR A 205 -19.59 4.05 -2.42
CA TYR A 205 -19.86 2.69 -1.95
C TYR A 205 -18.65 1.76 -2.05
N LEU A 206 -17.54 2.21 -2.64
CA LEU A 206 -16.30 1.44 -2.72
C LEU A 206 -15.52 1.50 -1.41
N MET A 207 -14.64 0.52 -1.18
CA MET A 207 -13.79 0.44 0.02
C MET A 207 -12.70 1.51 0.03
N THR A 208 -12.49 2.19 -1.09
CA THR A 208 -11.58 3.33 -1.26
C THR A 208 -12.27 4.67 -1.08
N HIS A 209 -13.52 4.67 -0.61
CA HIS A 209 -14.24 5.92 -0.32
C HIS A 209 -13.38 6.90 0.49
N GLY A 210 -13.31 8.14 0.01
CA GLY A 210 -12.47 9.19 0.62
C GLY A 210 -10.98 9.13 0.27
N LEU A 211 -10.56 8.18 -0.56
CA LEU A 211 -9.23 8.15 -1.15
C LEU A 211 -9.31 8.54 -2.64
N GLN A 212 -8.30 9.27 -3.10
CA GLN A 212 -8.09 9.50 -4.53
C GLN A 212 -7.75 8.19 -5.23
N ASP A 213 -8.14 8.02 -6.49
CA ASP A 213 -7.74 6.89 -7.32
C ASP A 213 -6.21 6.85 -7.52
N PRO A 214 -5.60 5.66 -7.69
CA PRO A 214 -4.18 5.57 -7.91
C PRO A 214 -3.71 6.28 -9.19
N ASP A 215 -2.65 7.07 -9.07
CA ASP A 215 -1.94 7.64 -10.22
C ASP A 215 -0.99 6.63 -10.84
N LEU A 216 -0.39 5.79 -10.00
CA LEU A 216 0.62 4.81 -10.39
C LEU A 216 0.34 3.46 -9.75
N LEU A 217 0.28 2.40 -10.56
CA LEU A 217 0.34 1.01 -10.11
C LEU A 217 1.72 0.43 -10.43
N ILE A 218 2.36 -0.13 -9.41
CA ILE A 218 3.60 -0.89 -9.57
C ILE A 218 3.28 -2.37 -9.32
N ARG A 219 3.73 -3.26 -10.21
CA ARG A 219 3.73 -4.69 -9.95
C ARG A 219 5.12 -5.27 -10.13
N THR A 220 5.59 -5.98 -9.09
CA THR A 220 6.88 -6.66 -9.06
C THR A 220 6.79 -8.07 -9.66
N SER A 221 7.94 -8.65 -10.01
CA SER A 221 8.15 -10.06 -10.41
C SER A 221 7.82 -10.44 -11.85
N GLY A 222 7.74 -9.46 -12.79
CA GLY A 222 7.59 -9.72 -14.23
C GLY A 222 6.20 -10.15 -14.68
N GLU A 223 5.20 -10.12 -13.80
CA GLU A 223 3.83 -10.51 -14.12
C GLU A 223 3.02 -9.29 -14.60
N ILE A 224 2.40 -9.40 -15.77
CA ILE A 224 1.64 -8.31 -16.42
C ILE A 224 0.15 -8.63 -16.33
N ARG A 225 -0.45 -8.41 -15.18
CA ARG A 225 -1.88 -8.55 -14.89
C ARG A 225 -2.26 -7.88 -13.58
N LEU A 226 -3.53 -7.51 -13.38
CA LEU A 226 -4.04 -6.82 -12.19
C LEU A 226 -4.43 -7.78 -11.05
N SER A 227 -4.66 -9.05 -11.35
CA SER A 227 -5.02 -10.07 -10.35
C SER A 227 -6.19 -9.67 -9.46
N ASN A 228 -7.25 -9.10 -10.04
CA ASN A 228 -8.45 -8.65 -9.33
C ASN A 228 -8.19 -7.54 -8.29
N PHE A 229 -7.19 -6.68 -8.56
CA PHE A 229 -6.83 -5.56 -7.70
C PHE A 229 -7.37 -4.25 -8.28
N MET A 230 -8.17 -3.52 -7.51
CA MET A 230 -8.65 -2.14 -7.73
C MET A 230 -9.14 -1.86 -9.18
N LEU A 231 -9.94 -2.77 -9.78
CA LEU A 231 -10.33 -2.69 -11.21
C LEU A 231 -11.06 -1.39 -11.57
N TRP A 232 -11.92 -0.88 -10.68
CA TRP A 232 -12.63 0.38 -10.88
C TRP A 232 -11.67 1.55 -10.79
N GLN A 233 -10.88 1.62 -9.74
CA GLN A 233 -10.01 2.73 -9.41
C GLN A 233 -8.80 2.87 -10.35
N LEU A 234 -8.41 1.78 -11.04
CA LEU A 234 -7.26 1.76 -11.95
C LEU A 234 -7.60 2.18 -13.39
N ALA A 235 -8.80 2.71 -13.64
CA ALA A 235 -9.28 3.03 -15.00
C ALA A 235 -8.34 3.99 -15.77
N TYR A 236 -7.72 4.95 -15.07
CA TYR A 236 -6.82 5.96 -15.68
C TYR A 236 -5.42 5.96 -15.05
N THR A 237 -5.07 4.87 -14.38
CA THR A 237 -3.79 4.71 -13.67
C THR A 237 -2.66 4.37 -14.64
N GLU A 238 -1.49 4.94 -14.44
CA GLU A 238 -0.26 4.53 -15.13
C GLU A 238 0.31 3.25 -14.52
N PHE A 239 0.78 2.31 -15.36
CA PHE A 239 1.28 1.01 -14.90
C PHE A 239 2.77 0.88 -15.11
N VAL A 240 3.48 0.44 -14.07
CA VAL A 240 4.90 0.05 -14.14
C VAL A 240 5.03 -1.40 -13.69
N PHE A 241 5.54 -2.24 -14.60
CA PHE A 241 5.83 -3.64 -14.33
C PHE A 241 7.35 -3.84 -14.26
N THR A 242 7.83 -4.55 -13.24
CA THR A 242 9.26 -4.82 -13.06
C THR A 242 9.53 -6.29 -12.78
N ASP A 243 10.63 -6.82 -13.30
CA ASP A 243 11.07 -8.21 -13.07
C ASP A 243 11.61 -8.45 -11.65
N VAL A 244 11.91 -7.36 -10.92
CA VAL A 244 12.42 -7.44 -9.56
C VAL A 244 11.40 -8.12 -8.65
N LEU A 245 11.83 -9.09 -7.85
CA LEU A 245 11.00 -9.77 -6.87
C LEU A 245 10.78 -8.87 -5.66
N TRP A 246 9.57 -8.88 -5.07
CA TRP A 246 9.22 -7.96 -3.99
C TRP A 246 10.25 -7.86 -2.85
N PRO A 247 10.85 -8.95 -2.30
CA PRO A 247 11.87 -8.81 -1.26
C PRO A 247 13.14 -8.07 -1.69
N ASP A 248 13.46 -8.07 -2.98
CA ASP A 248 14.62 -7.38 -3.54
C ASP A 248 14.26 -5.97 -4.09
N PHE A 249 12.98 -5.59 -4.05
CA PHE A 249 12.51 -4.27 -4.49
C PHE A 249 12.85 -3.23 -3.43
N ASP A 250 13.76 -2.34 -3.76
CA ASP A 250 14.29 -1.34 -2.85
C ASP A 250 13.86 0.09 -3.24
N GLU A 251 14.44 1.05 -2.55
CA GLU A 251 14.21 2.48 -2.78
C GLU A 251 14.59 2.91 -4.20
N GLU A 252 15.71 2.41 -4.74
CA GLU A 252 16.15 2.77 -6.10
C GLU A 252 15.17 2.29 -7.16
N HIS A 253 14.61 1.08 -7.00
CA HIS A 253 13.57 0.56 -7.89
C HIS A 253 12.29 1.38 -7.78
N PHE A 254 11.92 1.81 -6.57
CA PHE A 254 10.73 2.63 -6.35
C PHE A 254 10.88 4.02 -7.00
N LEU A 255 12.04 4.66 -6.83
CA LEU A 255 12.36 5.93 -7.50
C LEU A 255 12.35 5.79 -9.01
N SER A 256 12.90 4.68 -9.55
CA SER A 256 12.87 4.40 -10.99
C SER A 256 11.43 4.29 -11.53
N ALA A 257 10.52 3.66 -10.79
CA ALA A 257 9.12 3.56 -11.19
C ALA A 257 8.43 4.94 -11.20
N ILE A 258 8.75 5.81 -10.24
CA ILE A 258 8.22 7.19 -10.21
C ILE A 258 8.81 8.02 -11.36
N GLU A 259 10.11 7.90 -11.65
CA GLU A 259 10.73 8.58 -12.79
C GLU A 259 10.12 8.13 -14.14
N GLU A 260 9.73 6.86 -14.24
CA GLU A 260 9.01 6.35 -15.41
C GLU A 260 7.62 6.99 -15.52
N TYR A 261 6.87 7.08 -14.43
CA TYR A 261 5.61 7.80 -14.36
C TYR A 261 5.76 9.26 -14.78
N GLN A 262 6.79 9.97 -14.28
CA GLN A 262 7.05 11.38 -14.58
C GLN A 262 7.34 11.65 -16.06
N LYS A 263 7.83 10.67 -16.81
CA LYS A 263 8.08 10.79 -18.26
C LYS A 263 6.81 10.67 -19.10
N ARG A 264 5.71 10.17 -18.50
CA ARG A 264 4.46 9.95 -19.21
C ARG A 264 3.57 11.19 -19.14
N SER A 265 2.84 11.45 -20.20
CA SER A 265 1.86 12.54 -20.28
C SER A 265 0.46 11.93 -20.16
N ARG A 266 -0.24 12.21 -19.06
CA ARG A 266 -1.64 11.75 -18.84
C ARG A 266 -2.57 12.59 -19.70
N ARG A 267 -3.30 11.95 -20.63
CA ARG A 267 -4.16 12.65 -21.59
C ARG A 267 -5.65 12.61 -21.25
N TYR A 268 -6.12 11.76 -20.36
CA TYR A 268 -7.54 11.59 -20.00
C TYR A 268 -8.51 11.64 -21.19
N GLY A 269 -8.09 11.10 -22.36
CA GLY A 269 -8.86 11.14 -23.61
C GLY A 269 -8.78 12.45 -24.41
N GLY A 270 -8.06 13.48 -23.94
CA GLY A 270 -7.88 14.76 -24.65
C GLY A 270 -6.69 14.77 -25.63
N LEU A 271 -6.76 15.64 -26.65
CA LEU A 271 -5.64 15.91 -27.56
C LEU A 271 -4.70 16.96 -26.94
N LYS A 272 -3.41 16.95 -27.30
CA LYS A 272 -2.51 18.06 -26.97
C LYS A 272 -2.96 19.32 -27.72
N SER A 273 -2.80 20.48 -27.08
CA SER A 273 -3.18 21.78 -27.66
C SER A 273 -2.51 22.11 -29.00
N GLU A 274 -1.43 21.44 -29.38
CA GLU A 274 -0.77 21.57 -30.68
C GLU A 274 -1.45 20.76 -31.80
N GLU A 275 -2.27 19.74 -31.47
CA GLU A 275 -3.03 18.93 -32.46
C GLU A 275 -4.45 19.49 -32.71
N GLN A 276 -4.83 20.60 -32.09
CA GLN A 276 -6.14 21.26 -32.28
C GLN A 276 -6.09 22.38 -33.34
N SER A 277 -4.94 22.59 -33.99
CA SER A 277 -4.72 23.67 -34.95
C SER A 277 -4.57 23.21 -36.42
N GLU A 278 -5.03 22.00 -36.78
CA GLU A 278 -5.16 21.54 -38.14
C GLU A 278 -6.68 21.38 -38.51
#